data_eee32e1357a7cef4440a8a1af4131d91
#
_entry.id   eee32e1357a7cef4440a8a1af4131d91
#
_cell.length_a   1.000
_cell.length_b   1.000
_cell.length_c   1.000
_cell.angle_alpha   90.00
_cell.angle_beta   90.00
_cell.angle_gamma   90.00
#
_symmetry.space_group_name_H-M   'P 1'
#
loop_
_entity.id
_entity.type
_entity.pdbx_description
1 polymer ?
#
loop_
_entity_poly.entity_id
_entity_poly.type
_entity_poly.pdbx_seq_one_letter_code
_entity_poly.pdbx_strand_id
1 'polypeptide(L)'
;MLWTDKKQPLLIDWESARKLNPTYEIVNAALDWSGVTTNLKINLFHKMLKSYSESGGLIEKCMVEAAFYGVMGNWINWTVYNINRAINQTDLEQKNIEIEQVMQVLPTILRVKTLMPELISEIIS
;
A
#
# COMPACT_ATOMS: atom_id res chain seq x y z
N MET A 1 -8.91 -10.56 -0.42
CA MET A 1 -8.52 -11.96 -0.58
C MET A 1 -9.19 -12.80 0.49
N LEU A 2 -9.77 -13.93 0.12
CA LEU A 2 -10.36 -14.90 1.03
C LEU A 2 -9.60 -16.22 0.95
N TRP A 3 -9.71 -17.02 2.01
CA TRP A 3 -9.12 -18.36 2.05
C TRP A 3 -10.22 -19.39 1.93
N THR A 4 -10.03 -20.40 1.09
CA THR A 4 -10.91 -21.55 0.99
C THR A 4 -10.66 -22.53 2.13
N ASP A 5 -11.58 -23.47 2.35
CA ASP A 5 -11.43 -24.55 3.35
C ASP A 5 -10.16 -25.39 3.13
N LYS A 6 -9.66 -25.43 1.91
CA LYS A 6 -8.39 -26.09 1.53
C LYS A 6 -7.15 -25.23 1.77
N LYS A 7 -7.28 -24.12 2.47
CA LYS A 7 -6.22 -23.12 2.69
C LYS A 7 -5.61 -22.56 1.40
N GLN A 8 -6.41 -22.51 0.34
CA GLN A 8 -6.02 -21.89 -0.93
C GLN A 8 -6.51 -20.44 -0.94
N PRO A 9 -5.69 -19.48 -1.39
CA PRO A 9 -6.15 -18.11 -1.52
C PRO A 9 -7.15 -17.98 -2.66
N LEU A 10 -8.20 -17.22 -2.42
CA LEU A 10 -9.19 -16.85 -3.43
C LEU A 10 -9.13 -15.36 -3.66
N LEU A 11 -8.84 -14.95 -4.88
CA LEU A 11 -8.87 -13.54 -5.26
C LEU A 11 -10.31 -13.14 -5.57
N ILE A 12 -10.74 -12.06 -4.93
CA ILE A 12 -12.06 -11.45 -5.12
C ILE A 12 -11.88 -9.96 -5.44
N ASP A 13 -12.94 -9.33 -5.86
CA ASP A 13 -12.98 -7.88 -6.07
C ASP A 13 -12.05 -7.41 -7.21
N TRP A 14 -12.35 -7.91 -8.41
CA TRP A 14 -11.57 -7.66 -9.62
C TRP A 14 -11.88 -6.33 -10.34
N GLU A 15 -12.81 -5.55 -9.85
CA GLU A 15 -13.30 -4.34 -10.53
C GLU A 15 -12.22 -3.28 -10.76
N SER A 16 -11.20 -3.24 -9.90
CA SER A 16 -10.06 -2.32 -10.04
C SER A 16 -8.86 -2.94 -10.76
N ALA A 17 -8.99 -4.17 -11.27
CA ALA A 17 -7.90 -4.85 -11.97
C ALA A 17 -7.55 -4.12 -13.27
N ARG A 18 -6.28 -3.81 -13.46
CA ARG A 18 -5.75 -3.11 -14.63
C ARG A 18 -4.27 -3.42 -14.83
N LYS A 19 -3.74 -3.04 -15.99
CA LYS A 19 -2.29 -3.13 -16.23
C LYS A 19 -1.57 -2.02 -15.49
N LEU A 20 -0.64 -2.39 -14.64
CA LEU A 20 0.23 -1.48 -13.89
C LEU A 20 1.69 -1.92 -14.05
N ASN A 21 2.63 -1.03 -13.70
CA ASN A 21 4.03 -1.42 -13.61
C ASN A 21 4.21 -2.47 -12.50
N PRO A 22 4.82 -3.64 -12.78
CA PRO A 22 4.98 -4.71 -11.80
C PRO A 22 5.74 -4.28 -10.54
N THR A 23 6.75 -3.41 -10.68
CA THR A 23 7.52 -2.90 -9.54
C THR A 23 6.64 -2.06 -8.63
N TYR A 24 5.78 -1.20 -9.19
CA TYR A 24 4.80 -0.45 -8.42
C TYR A 24 3.83 -1.37 -7.68
N GLU A 25 3.29 -2.37 -8.36
CA GLU A 25 2.32 -3.29 -7.77
C GLU A 25 2.90 -4.07 -6.60
N ILE A 26 4.11 -4.61 -6.75
CA ILE A 26 4.71 -5.41 -5.68
C ILE A 26 5.12 -4.54 -4.48
N VAL A 27 5.61 -3.32 -4.70
CA VAL A 27 5.90 -2.40 -3.60
C VAL A 27 4.63 -2.03 -2.85
N ASN A 28 3.57 -1.70 -3.56
CA ASN A 28 2.27 -1.39 -2.96
C ASN A 28 1.72 -2.58 -2.16
N ALA A 29 1.69 -3.76 -2.76
CA ALA A 29 1.20 -4.97 -2.10
C ALA A 29 2.04 -5.33 -0.87
N ALA A 30 3.38 -5.25 -0.98
CA ALA A 30 4.27 -5.57 0.13
C ALA A 30 4.11 -4.61 1.31
N LEU A 31 3.91 -3.32 1.06
CA LEU A 31 3.61 -2.33 2.10
C LEU A 31 2.28 -2.64 2.79
N ASP A 32 1.26 -2.92 1.99
CA ASP A 32 -0.09 -3.18 2.49
C ASP A 32 -0.14 -4.44 3.37
N TRP A 33 0.37 -5.56 2.87
CA TRP A 33 0.40 -6.83 3.59
C TRP A 33 1.35 -6.86 4.77
N SER A 34 2.34 -6.00 4.82
CA SER A 34 3.25 -5.88 5.98
C SER A 34 2.75 -4.95 7.08
N GLY A 35 1.54 -4.42 6.94
CA GLY A 35 0.88 -3.66 7.99
C GLY A 35 1.27 -2.18 8.02
N VAL A 36 1.48 -1.56 6.86
CA VAL A 36 1.94 -0.17 6.75
C VAL A 36 1.03 0.84 7.46
N THR A 37 -0.27 0.59 7.50
CA THR A 37 -1.24 1.48 8.14
C THR A 37 -1.32 1.33 9.66
N THR A 38 -0.77 0.27 10.21
CA THR A 38 -0.82 -0.03 11.64
C THR A 38 0.57 -0.14 12.25
N ASN A 39 1.22 -1.26 12.03
CA ASN A 39 2.56 -1.55 12.53
C ASN A 39 3.36 -2.24 11.41
N LEU A 40 4.12 -1.45 10.67
CA LEU A 40 4.91 -1.95 9.55
C LEU A 40 5.96 -2.95 10.01
N LYS A 41 5.84 -4.18 9.53
CA LYS A 41 6.80 -5.26 9.75
C LYS A 41 7.79 -5.30 8.60
N ILE A 42 8.93 -4.64 8.75
CA ILE A 42 9.95 -4.50 7.71
C ILE A 42 10.44 -5.86 7.19
N ASN A 43 10.63 -6.83 8.08
CA ASN A 43 11.03 -8.18 7.68
C ASN A 43 10.00 -8.86 6.79
N LEU A 44 8.73 -8.64 7.04
CA LEU A 44 7.65 -9.19 6.21
C LEU A 44 7.62 -8.52 4.84
N PHE A 45 7.83 -7.20 4.80
CA PHE A 45 7.96 -6.45 3.56
C PHE A 45 9.05 -7.03 2.65
N HIS A 46 10.26 -7.20 3.16
CA HIS A 46 11.37 -7.76 2.40
C HIS A 46 11.16 -9.23 2.03
N LYS A 47 10.54 -10.01 2.90
CA LYS A 47 10.18 -11.40 2.62
C LYS A 47 9.22 -11.51 1.43
N MET A 48 8.24 -10.63 1.34
CA MET A 48 7.32 -10.60 0.20
C MET A 48 8.03 -10.26 -1.10
N LEU A 49 8.89 -9.25 -1.11
CA LEU A 49 9.68 -8.88 -2.30
C LEU A 49 10.59 -10.02 -2.75
N LYS A 50 11.24 -10.66 -1.80
CA LYS A 50 12.11 -11.81 -2.07
C LYS A 50 11.32 -12.98 -2.68
N SER A 51 10.20 -13.35 -2.08
CA SER A 51 9.34 -14.43 -2.59
C SER A 51 8.81 -14.13 -3.98
N TYR A 52 8.45 -12.88 -4.25
CA TYR A 52 8.03 -12.43 -5.58
C TYR A 52 9.14 -12.62 -6.62
N SER A 53 10.36 -12.18 -6.31
CA SER A 53 11.52 -12.36 -7.20
C SER A 53 11.87 -13.83 -7.43
N GLU A 54 11.87 -14.63 -6.38
CA GLU A 54 12.15 -16.07 -6.44
C GLU A 54 11.09 -16.83 -7.27
N SER A 55 9.87 -16.32 -7.32
CA SER A 55 8.77 -16.87 -8.11
C SER A 55 8.80 -16.40 -9.59
N GLY A 56 9.84 -15.67 -10.01
CA GLY A 56 9.98 -15.16 -11.36
C GLY A 56 9.44 -13.76 -11.59
N GLY A 57 9.03 -13.05 -10.54
CA GLY A 57 8.61 -11.66 -10.63
C GLY A 57 9.79 -10.72 -10.90
N LEU A 58 9.56 -9.69 -11.70
CA LEU A 58 10.57 -8.69 -12.03
C LEU A 58 10.41 -7.45 -11.13
N ILE A 59 11.49 -7.10 -10.44
CA ILE A 59 11.63 -5.83 -9.73
C ILE A 59 12.70 -5.00 -10.45
N GLU A 60 12.26 -3.94 -11.11
CA GLU A 60 13.17 -3.02 -11.79
C GLU A 60 13.77 -2.04 -10.76
N LYS A 61 15.04 -2.23 -10.42
CA LYS A 61 15.72 -1.44 -9.37
C LYS A 61 15.66 0.06 -9.61
N CYS A 62 15.76 0.49 -10.87
CA CYS A 62 15.65 1.90 -11.24
C CYS A 62 14.24 2.50 -11.06
N MET A 63 13.22 1.65 -10.92
CA MET A 63 11.83 2.06 -10.74
C MET A 63 11.36 2.02 -9.28
N VAL A 64 12.17 1.51 -8.36
CA VAL A 64 11.77 1.30 -6.96
C VAL A 64 11.42 2.62 -6.27
N GLU A 65 12.27 3.63 -6.40
CA GLU A 65 12.00 4.94 -5.81
C GLU A 65 10.72 5.56 -6.35
N ALA A 66 10.55 5.54 -7.67
CA ALA A 66 9.32 6.00 -8.32
C ALA A 66 8.09 5.21 -7.86
N ALA A 67 8.23 3.91 -7.60
CA ALA A 67 7.15 3.08 -7.07
C ALA A 67 6.70 3.54 -5.68
N PHE A 68 7.62 3.85 -4.77
CA PHE A 68 7.29 4.41 -3.46
C PHE A 68 6.56 5.75 -3.57
N TYR A 69 7.05 6.66 -4.41
CA TYR A 69 6.38 7.94 -4.64
C TYR A 69 4.99 7.76 -5.26
N GLY A 70 4.83 6.80 -6.16
CA GLY A 70 3.54 6.45 -6.75
C GLY A 70 2.54 5.95 -5.71
N VAL A 71 2.96 5.10 -4.80
CA VAL A 71 2.13 4.60 -3.69
C VAL A 71 1.70 5.76 -2.78
N MET A 72 2.64 6.60 -2.37
CA MET A 72 2.34 7.75 -1.52
C MET A 72 1.42 8.76 -2.23
N GLY A 73 1.62 8.97 -3.53
CA GLY A 73 0.75 9.81 -4.35
C GLY A 73 -0.70 9.30 -4.38
N ASN A 74 -0.90 7.99 -4.48
CA ASN A 74 -2.22 7.40 -4.39
C ASN A 74 -2.87 7.60 -3.02
N TRP A 75 -2.11 7.50 -1.94
CA TRP A 75 -2.63 7.78 -0.60
C TRP A 75 -3.02 9.25 -0.44
N ILE A 76 -2.26 10.18 -1.02
CA ILE A 76 -2.61 11.60 -1.05
C ILE A 76 -3.92 11.82 -1.82
N ASN A 77 -4.06 11.23 -2.99
CA ASN A 77 -5.28 11.32 -3.79
C ASN A 77 -6.48 10.74 -3.05
N TRP A 78 -6.32 9.59 -2.41
CA TRP A 78 -7.34 8.99 -1.56
C TRP A 78 -7.73 9.92 -0.41
N THR A 79 -6.76 10.56 0.23
CA THR A 79 -6.96 11.51 1.33
C THR A 79 -7.79 12.70 0.86
N VAL A 80 -7.42 13.32 -0.27
CA VAL A 80 -8.16 14.45 -0.84
C VAL A 80 -9.60 14.07 -1.17
N TYR A 81 -9.79 12.91 -1.81
CA TYR A 81 -11.14 12.40 -2.12
C TYR A 81 -11.99 12.24 -0.85
N ASN A 82 -11.44 11.65 0.19
CA ASN A 82 -12.18 11.40 1.43
C ASN A 82 -12.39 12.67 2.27
N ILE A 83 -11.49 13.63 2.22
CA ILE A 83 -11.74 14.96 2.82
C ILE A 83 -12.94 15.63 2.17
N ASN A 84 -12.98 15.67 0.84
CA ASN A 84 -14.10 16.25 0.10
C ASN A 84 -15.40 15.54 0.39
N ARG A 85 -15.37 14.22 0.50
CA ARG A 85 -16.52 13.41 0.88
C ARG A 85 -17.00 13.70 2.29
N ALA A 86 -16.08 13.82 3.26
CA ALA A 86 -16.41 14.14 4.65
C ALA A 86 -17.01 15.54 4.80
N ILE A 87 -16.48 16.53 4.07
CA ILE A 87 -17.02 17.90 4.09
C ILE A 87 -18.49 17.94 3.64
N ASN A 88 -18.85 17.13 2.66
CA ASN A 88 -20.20 17.06 2.11
C ASN A 88 -21.12 16.08 2.85
N GLN A 89 -20.62 15.35 3.84
CA GLN A 89 -21.41 14.40 4.62
C GLN A 89 -22.35 15.13 5.58
N THR A 90 -23.63 14.81 5.54
CA THR A 90 -24.66 15.38 6.40
C THR A 90 -24.89 14.58 7.68
N ASP A 91 -24.61 13.28 7.68
CA ASP A 91 -24.66 12.43 8.86
C ASP A 91 -23.40 12.66 9.71
N LEU A 92 -23.58 13.16 10.94
CA LEU A 92 -22.47 13.53 11.81
C LEU A 92 -21.61 12.33 12.25
N GLU A 93 -22.25 11.20 12.52
CA GLU A 93 -21.52 9.97 12.91
C GLU A 93 -20.66 9.46 11.76
N GLN A 94 -21.22 9.37 10.57
CA GLN A 94 -20.50 8.95 9.36
C GLN A 94 -19.37 9.94 9.01
N LYS A 95 -19.62 11.23 9.17
CA LYS A 95 -18.61 12.28 8.98
C LYS A 95 -17.40 12.10 9.90
N ASN A 96 -17.64 11.81 11.18
CA ASN A 96 -16.57 11.57 12.15
C ASN A 96 -15.75 10.33 11.80
N ILE A 97 -16.37 9.25 11.34
CA ILE A 97 -15.70 8.04 10.88
C ILE A 97 -14.79 8.35 9.68
N GLU A 98 -15.28 9.09 8.71
CA GLU A 98 -14.53 9.47 7.50
C GLU A 98 -13.35 10.38 7.84
N ILE A 99 -13.49 11.31 8.77
CA ILE A 99 -12.39 12.17 9.24
C ILE A 99 -11.32 11.33 9.95
N GLU A 100 -11.70 10.40 10.81
CA GLU A 100 -10.74 9.52 11.50
C GLU A 100 -9.95 8.69 10.51
N GLN A 101 -10.57 8.14 9.47
CA GLN A 101 -9.90 7.40 8.43
C GLN A 101 -8.85 8.25 7.70
N VAL A 102 -9.17 9.47 7.37
CA VAL A 102 -8.24 10.42 6.74
C VAL A 102 -7.06 10.72 7.66
N MET A 103 -7.32 10.95 8.94
CA MET A 103 -6.26 11.29 9.90
C MET A 103 -5.26 10.17 10.15
N GLN A 104 -5.62 8.92 9.89
CA GLN A 104 -4.70 7.78 10.00
C GLN A 104 -3.71 7.70 8.84
N VAL A 105 -4.05 8.23 7.68
CA VAL A 105 -3.20 8.13 6.47
C VAL A 105 -2.01 9.07 6.54
N LEU A 106 -2.16 10.28 7.04
CA LEU A 106 -1.07 11.25 7.11
C LEU A 106 0.16 10.75 7.91
N PRO A 107 -0.01 10.20 9.13
CA PRO A 107 1.11 9.59 9.84
C PRO A 107 1.74 8.43 9.09
N THR A 108 0.95 7.64 8.36
CA THR A 108 1.44 6.53 7.54
C THR A 108 2.34 7.03 6.41
N ILE A 109 1.93 8.07 5.69
CA ILE A 109 2.74 8.68 4.63
C ILE A 109 4.08 9.19 5.18
N LEU A 110 4.05 9.91 6.30
CA LEU A 110 5.26 10.44 6.94
C LEU A 110 6.20 9.32 7.40
N ARG A 111 5.65 8.25 7.96
CA ARG A 111 6.43 7.08 8.40
C ARG A 111 7.12 6.41 7.23
N VAL A 112 6.39 6.14 6.16
CA VAL A 112 6.97 5.52 4.95
C VAL A 112 8.01 6.41 4.32
N LYS A 113 7.78 7.71 4.24
CA LYS A 113 8.76 8.67 3.74
C LYS A 113 10.06 8.64 4.55
N THR A 114 9.95 8.53 5.86
CA THR A 114 11.12 8.44 6.76
C THR A 114 11.88 7.13 6.58
N LEU A 115 11.18 6.01 6.41
CA LEU A 115 11.77 4.68 6.24
C LEU A 115 12.23 4.40 4.80
N MET A 116 11.79 5.19 3.84
CA MET A 116 12.01 4.94 2.42
C MET A 116 13.48 4.73 2.04
N PRO A 117 14.46 5.55 2.52
CA PRO A 117 15.86 5.33 2.19
C PRO A 117 16.37 3.95 2.62
N GLU A 118 15.99 3.49 3.81
CA GLU A 118 16.37 2.17 4.33
C GLU A 118 15.72 1.06 3.50
N LEU A 119 14.42 1.15 3.25
CA LEU A 119 13.68 0.14 2.47
C LEU A 119 14.22 0.03 1.04
N ILE A 120 14.49 1.15 0.40
CA ILE A 120 15.07 1.16 -0.96
C ILE A 120 16.47 0.59 -0.98
N SER A 121 17.31 0.97 -0.04
CA SER A 121 18.70 0.49 0.06
C SER A 121 18.78 -1.03 0.09
N GLU A 122 17.91 -1.69 0.83
CA GLU A 122 17.87 -3.15 0.90
C GLU A 122 17.36 -3.80 -0.39
N ILE A 123 16.45 -3.15 -1.11
CA ILE A 123 15.92 -3.69 -2.38
C ILE A 123 16.97 -3.63 -3.49
N ILE A 124 17.72 -2.53 -3.58
CA ILE A 124 18.65 -2.29 -4.69
C ILE A 124 20.07 -2.79 -4.43
N SER A 125 20.37 -3.22 -3.22
CA SER A 125 21.68 -3.78 -2.85
C SER A 125 21.99 -5.18 -3.43
#